data_85da9defa270dcf1631c064d002de9a4
#
_entry.id   85da9defa270dcf1631c064d002de9a4
#
_cell.length_a   1.000
_cell.length_b   1.000
_cell.length_c   1.000
_cell.angle_alpha   90.00
_cell.angle_beta   90.00
_cell.angle_gamma   90.00
#
_symmetry.space_group_name_H-M   'P 1'
#
loop_
_entity.id
_entity.type
_entity.pdbx_description
1 polymer ?
#
loop_
_entity_poly.entity_id
_entity_poly.type
_entity_poly.pdbx_seq_one_letter_code
_entity_poly.pdbx_strand_id
1 'polypeptide(L)'
;HFVSEKATRGKMIMPCGTGKSLTAYWIAKELEAKTIVIAVPSLSLINQTLKAWLREVIANKQTVDWIAICSDKTAGEVDSAISTQDLGIPTNTDPEIIAKWLRKRSPDLKVVFTTYQSGKVLAEASRLAKKVFDLGIMDEAHKTVGDRDKTFAHLLSDENIKIRKRVFMTATERRYAGNRDEIISMDNPEVYGDTFELLTFKEALEQDPPILSDYKILTMLIDKEEVVKYIQERAIVKPDRGKWDDGVQAEMLAGIVALNQAMEKYPIKHAVSFHTSIAKAQAFRNNQQTYTEAVEKGNDQVETFFVSGKTPTSIRSRIIKEFASSDRA
;
A
#
# COMPACT_ATOMS: atom_id res chain seq x y z
N HIS A 1 -13.14 -23.44 -2.99
CA HIS A 1 -14.28 -23.20 -2.10
C HIS A 1 -15.08 -21.96 -2.52
N PHE A 2 -14.55 -20.75 -2.39
CA PHE A 2 -15.31 -19.51 -2.65
C PHE A 2 -15.93 -19.44 -4.06
N VAL A 3 -15.27 -19.98 -5.07
CA VAL A 3 -15.76 -19.99 -6.47
C VAL A 3 -16.99 -20.88 -6.62
N SER A 4 -16.98 -22.06 -6.02
CA SER A 4 -18.06 -23.06 -6.11
C SER A 4 -19.21 -22.83 -5.12
N GLU A 5 -19.02 -21.99 -4.11
CA GLU A 5 -20.00 -21.74 -3.06
C GLU A 5 -21.04 -20.67 -3.46
N LYS A 6 -22.21 -20.75 -2.84
CA LYS A 6 -23.26 -19.73 -2.97
C LYS A 6 -22.89 -18.40 -2.27
N ALA A 7 -21.79 -18.38 -1.52
CA ALA A 7 -21.31 -17.19 -0.82
C ALA A 7 -21.09 -16.04 -1.80
N THR A 8 -21.65 -14.88 -1.47
CA THR A 8 -21.50 -13.65 -2.26
C THR A 8 -20.37 -12.75 -1.77
N ARG A 9 -19.82 -13.06 -0.61
CA ARG A 9 -18.77 -12.28 0.06
C ARG A 9 -17.78 -13.24 0.71
N GLY A 10 -16.50 -12.87 0.71
CA GLY A 10 -15.47 -13.66 1.38
C GLY A 10 -14.14 -12.95 1.52
N LYS A 11 -13.38 -13.32 2.55
CA LYS A 11 -12.07 -12.75 2.87
C LYS A 11 -10.96 -13.65 2.37
N MET A 12 -9.93 -13.05 1.79
CA MET A 12 -8.66 -13.64 1.44
C MET A 12 -7.56 -12.93 2.24
N ILE A 13 -6.99 -13.62 3.22
CA ILE A 13 -5.98 -13.08 4.13
C ILE A 13 -4.64 -13.70 3.78
N MET A 14 -3.75 -12.91 3.21
CA MET A 14 -2.44 -13.36 2.76
C MET A 14 -1.40 -12.25 3.01
N PRO A 15 -0.15 -12.55 3.40
CA PRO A 15 0.90 -11.55 3.61
C PRO A 15 1.19 -10.73 2.37
N CYS A 16 1.85 -9.58 2.54
CA CYS A 16 2.39 -8.82 1.43
C CYS A 16 3.43 -9.64 0.67
N GLY A 17 3.44 -9.53 -0.67
CA GLY A 17 4.41 -10.27 -1.51
C GLY A 17 4.00 -11.68 -1.90
N THR A 18 2.91 -12.25 -1.34
CA THR A 18 2.46 -13.62 -1.63
C THR A 18 1.59 -13.76 -2.87
N GLY A 19 1.41 -12.69 -3.67
CA GLY A 19 0.70 -12.78 -4.93
C GLY A 19 -0.82 -12.51 -4.86
N LYS A 20 -1.34 -11.83 -3.82
CA LYS A 20 -2.77 -11.50 -3.69
C LYS A 20 -3.44 -11.02 -4.98
N SER A 21 -2.83 -10.03 -5.67
CA SER A 21 -3.39 -9.47 -6.91
C SER A 21 -3.46 -10.50 -8.05
N LEU A 22 -2.52 -11.43 -8.08
CA LEU A 22 -2.51 -12.54 -9.05
C LEU A 22 -3.59 -13.57 -8.71
N THR A 23 -3.71 -13.95 -7.45
CA THR A 23 -4.78 -14.83 -6.98
C THR A 23 -6.16 -14.25 -7.29
N ALA A 24 -6.34 -12.94 -7.10
CA ALA A 24 -7.59 -12.25 -7.45
C ALA A 24 -7.91 -12.34 -8.95
N TYR A 25 -6.91 -12.23 -9.83
CA TYR A 25 -7.09 -12.43 -11.26
C TYR A 25 -7.55 -13.86 -11.58
N TRP A 26 -6.94 -14.87 -10.97
CA TRP A 26 -7.31 -16.27 -11.18
C TRP A 26 -8.71 -16.59 -10.62
N ILE A 27 -9.11 -16.00 -9.48
CA ILE A 27 -10.49 -16.08 -8.97
C ILE A 27 -11.46 -15.48 -9.99
N ALA A 28 -11.16 -14.32 -10.55
CA ALA A 28 -11.99 -13.68 -11.57
C ALA A 28 -12.15 -14.56 -12.82
N LYS A 29 -11.07 -15.19 -13.26
CA LYS A 29 -11.04 -16.10 -14.40
C LYS A 29 -11.88 -17.35 -14.14
N GLU A 30 -11.72 -17.97 -12.98
CA GLU A 30 -12.45 -19.18 -12.60
C GLU A 30 -13.96 -18.91 -12.41
N LEU A 31 -14.31 -17.71 -11.94
CA LEU A 31 -15.71 -17.25 -11.87
C LEU A 31 -16.28 -16.85 -13.24
N GLU A 32 -15.49 -16.88 -14.30
CA GLU A 32 -15.85 -16.38 -15.63
C GLU A 32 -16.42 -14.93 -15.58
N ALA A 33 -15.91 -14.12 -14.64
CA ALA A 33 -16.37 -12.75 -14.42
C ALA A 33 -16.05 -11.88 -15.63
N LYS A 34 -17.07 -11.25 -16.22
CA LYS A 34 -16.92 -10.37 -17.39
C LYS A 34 -16.79 -8.91 -17.00
N THR A 35 -17.31 -8.53 -15.84
CA THR A 35 -17.31 -7.14 -15.37
C THR A 35 -16.81 -7.08 -13.93
N ILE A 36 -15.70 -6.40 -13.73
CA ILE A 36 -14.97 -6.43 -12.48
C ILE A 36 -14.71 -5.02 -11.98
N VAL A 37 -14.86 -4.81 -10.67
CA VAL A 37 -14.41 -3.62 -9.95
C VAL A 37 -13.22 -4.01 -9.08
N ILE A 38 -12.14 -3.25 -9.17
CA ILE A 38 -10.97 -3.39 -8.30
C ILE A 38 -10.80 -2.07 -7.54
N ALA A 39 -11.05 -2.11 -6.24
CA ALA A 39 -10.92 -0.95 -5.35
C ALA A 39 -9.65 -1.06 -4.51
N VAL A 40 -8.88 0.01 -4.50
CA VAL A 40 -7.60 0.12 -3.77
C VAL A 40 -7.56 1.42 -2.95
N PRO A 41 -6.77 1.52 -1.87
CA PRO A 41 -6.74 2.71 -1.04
C PRO A 41 -5.97 3.91 -1.63
N SER A 42 -5.12 3.71 -2.62
CA SER A 42 -4.26 4.79 -3.15
C SER A 42 -4.04 4.71 -4.66
N LEU A 43 -3.63 5.85 -5.24
CA LEU A 43 -3.30 5.96 -6.67
C LEU A 43 -2.11 5.07 -7.07
N SER A 44 -1.11 4.95 -6.20
CA SER A 44 0.08 4.10 -6.45
C SER A 44 -0.32 2.64 -6.65
N LEU A 45 -1.27 2.16 -5.85
CA LEU A 45 -1.78 0.79 -5.95
C LEU A 45 -2.62 0.57 -7.20
N ILE A 46 -3.33 1.59 -7.73
CA ILE A 46 -4.00 1.46 -9.04
C ILE A 46 -2.99 1.07 -10.12
N ASN A 47 -1.87 1.81 -10.23
CA ASN A 47 -0.87 1.54 -11.26
C ASN A 47 -0.22 0.15 -11.09
N GLN A 48 0.09 -0.23 -9.84
CA GLN A 48 0.66 -1.54 -9.54
C GLN A 48 -0.31 -2.67 -9.91
N THR A 49 -1.57 -2.58 -9.48
CA THR A 49 -2.60 -3.60 -9.72
C THR A 49 -2.96 -3.68 -11.21
N LEU A 50 -3.11 -2.53 -11.87
CA LEU A 50 -3.33 -2.46 -13.32
C LEU A 50 -2.23 -3.19 -14.09
N LYS A 51 -0.96 -2.91 -13.79
CA LYS A 51 0.16 -3.57 -14.46
C LYS A 51 0.19 -5.07 -14.21
N ALA A 52 -0.10 -5.50 -13.00
CA ALA A 52 -0.16 -6.93 -12.66
C ALA A 52 -1.27 -7.63 -13.47
N TRP A 53 -2.47 -7.05 -13.50
CA TRP A 53 -3.60 -7.59 -14.25
C TRP A 53 -3.39 -7.59 -15.75
N LEU A 54 -2.86 -6.51 -16.33
CA LEU A 54 -2.59 -6.44 -17.78
C LEU A 54 -1.57 -7.50 -18.23
N ARG A 55 -0.56 -7.80 -17.41
CA ARG A 55 0.40 -8.88 -17.70
C ARG A 55 -0.31 -10.23 -17.81
N GLU A 56 -1.22 -10.54 -16.89
CA GLU A 56 -1.99 -11.78 -16.90
C GLU A 56 -2.96 -11.85 -18.08
N VAL A 57 -3.67 -10.76 -18.36
CA VAL A 57 -4.59 -10.65 -19.51
C VAL A 57 -3.83 -10.93 -20.83
N ILE A 58 -2.65 -10.30 -21.01
CA ILE A 58 -1.81 -10.48 -22.19
C ILE A 58 -1.30 -11.94 -22.28
N ALA A 59 -0.80 -12.48 -21.17
CA ALA A 59 -0.30 -13.85 -21.10
C ALA A 59 -1.40 -14.89 -21.45
N ASN A 60 -2.63 -14.61 -21.07
CA ASN A 60 -3.79 -15.46 -21.37
C ASN A 60 -4.49 -15.14 -22.71
N LYS A 61 -3.91 -14.24 -23.53
CA LYS A 61 -4.44 -13.83 -24.84
C LYS A 61 -5.89 -13.33 -24.79
N GLN A 62 -6.27 -12.69 -23.69
CA GLN A 62 -7.60 -12.07 -23.50
C GLN A 62 -7.56 -10.61 -23.94
N THR A 63 -8.71 -10.07 -24.33
CA THR A 63 -8.90 -8.63 -24.53
C THR A 63 -9.52 -8.03 -23.27
N VAL A 64 -9.09 -6.82 -22.91
CA VAL A 64 -9.62 -6.09 -21.77
C VAL A 64 -9.94 -4.65 -22.15
N ASP A 65 -11.14 -4.24 -21.77
CA ASP A 65 -11.55 -2.83 -21.78
C ASP A 65 -11.52 -2.34 -20.32
N TRP A 66 -10.74 -1.30 -20.03
CA TRP A 66 -10.56 -0.84 -18.66
C TRP A 66 -10.65 0.67 -18.52
N ILE A 67 -11.02 1.13 -17.34
CA ILE A 67 -11.05 2.53 -16.94
C ILE A 67 -10.49 2.70 -15.53
N ALA A 68 -9.80 3.81 -15.28
CA ALA A 68 -9.39 4.20 -13.94
C ALA A 68 -10.25 5.36 -13.43
N ILE A 69 -10.84 5.18 -12.24
CA ILE A 69 -11.71 6.18 -11.59
C ILE A 69 -11.00 6.65 -10.32
N CYS A 70 -10.40 7.80 -10.39
CA CYS A 70 -9.69 8.42 -9.27
C CYS A 70 -9.55 9.93 -9.48
N SER A 71 -9.36 10.67 -8.40
CA SER A 71 -9.19 12.13 -8.41
C SER A 71 -7.99 12.55 -7.58
N ASP A 72 -7.37 13.68 -7.94
CA ASP A 72 -6.24 14.28 -7.20
C ASP A 72 -6.65 14.87 -5.84
N LYS A 73 -7.96 14.96 -5.54
CA LYS A 73 -8.45 15.48 -4.25
C LYS A 73 -8.02 14.65 -3.04
N THR A 74 -7.55 13.43 -3.27
CA THR A 74 -6.95 12.57 -2.24
C THR A 74 -5.50 12.92 -1.91
N ALA A 75 -4.90 13.87 -2.60
CA ALA A 75 -3.52 14.32 -2.38
C ALA A 75 -3.29 15.03 -1.02
N GLY A 76 -4.32 15.23 -0.22
CA GLY A 76 -4.22 15.79 1.14
C GLY A 76 -4.04 14.73 2.24
N GLU A 77 -4.26 13.46 1.96
CA GLU A 77 -4.04 12.37 2.92
C GLU A 77 -2.63 11.78 2.75
N VAL A 78 -2.03 11.40 3.86
CA VAL A 78 -0.60 11.06 4.04
C VAL A 78 -0.03 10.02 3.05
N ASP A 79 -0.87 9.28 2.32
CA ASP A 79 -0.48 8.20 1.40
C ASP A 79 -0.51 8.57 -0.10
N SER A 80 -0.96 9.76 -0.49
CA SER A 80 -1.17 10.08 -1.92
C SER A 80 -0.15 11.06 -2.48
N ALA A 81 1.04 10.55 -2.63
CA ALA A 81 2.15 11.28 -3.25
C ALA A 81 2.23 11.14 -4.78
N ILE A 82 1.17 10.65 -5.39
CA ILE A 82 1.05 10.47 -6.85
C ILE A 82 -0.16 11.27 -7.33
N SER A 83 0.04 12.18 -8.28
CA SER A 83 -1.06 12.84 -8.97
C SER A 83 -1.66 11.94 -10.06
N THR A 84 -2.88 12.21 -10.49
CA THR A 84 -3.49 11.49 -11.62
C THR A 84 -2.69 11.67 -12.91
N GLN A 85 -2.01 12.80 -13.08
CA GLN A 85 -1.11 13.04 -14.21
C GLN A 85 0.13 12.14 -14.17
N ASP A 86 0.61 11.80 -12.99
CA ASP A 86 1.78 10.95 -12.78
C ASP A 86 1.47 9.46 -12.99
N LEU A 87 0.20 9.04 -13.00
CA LEU A 87 -0.18 7.65 -13.26
C LEU A 87 0.20 7.20 -14.68
N GLY A 88 0.31 8.14 -15.63
CA GLY A 88 0.54 7.83 -17.04
C GLY A 88 -0.60 7.01 -17.68
N ILE A 89 -1.78 7.00 -17.06
CA ILE A 89 -3.00 6.32 -17.52
C ILE A 89 -4.18 7.30 -17.50
N PRO A 90 -5.11 7.20 -18.46
CA PRO A 90 -6.27 8.07 -18.50
C PRO A 90 -7.18 7.78 -17.30
N THR A 91 -7.54 8.82 -16.57
CA THR A 91 -8.47 8.76 -15.43
C THR A 91 -9.74 9.55 -15.73
N ASN A 92 -10.86 9.16 -15.14
CA ASN A 92 -12.11 9.88 -15.29
C ASN A 92 -12.86 9.95 -13.95
N THR A 93 -13.51 11.09 -13.69
CA THR A 93 -14.34 11.32 -12.50
C THR A 93 -15.75 11.82 -12.85
N ASP A 94 -16.10 11.87 -14.12
CA ASP A 94 -17.44 12.24 -14.58
C ASP A 94 -18.35 11.00 -14.64
N PRO A 95 -19.41 10.92 -13.81
CA PRO A 95 -20.29 9.77 -13.76
C PRO A 95 -21.00 9.47 -15.07
N GLU A 96 -21.33 10.48 -15.89
CA GLU A 96 -21.99 10.30 -17.17
C GLU A 96 -21.05 9.66 -18.21
N ILE A 97 -19.81 10.12 -18.28
CA ILE A 97 -18.79 9.55 -19.16
C ILE A 97 -18.53 8.09 -18.78
N ILE A 98 -18.36 7.83 -17.46
CA ILE A 98 -18.17 6.48 -16.94
C ILE A 98 -19.38 5.60 -17.25
N ALA A 99 -20.60 6.10 -17.05
CA ALA A 99 -21.82 5.37 -17.34
C ALA A 99 -21.93 5.03 -18.85
N LYS A 100 -21.57 5.96 -19.74
CA LYS A 100 -21.51 5.71 -21.20
C LYS A 100 -20.51 4.59 -21.52
N TRP A 101 -19.33 4.61 -20.87
CA TRP A 101 -18.33 3.55 -21.03
C TRP A 101 -18.84 2.21 -20.48
N LEU A 102 -19.50 2.19 -19.32
CA LEU A 102 -20.06 0.97 -18.73
C LEU A 102 -21.11 0.30 -19.62
N ARG A 103 -21.90 1.08 -20.38
CA ARG A 103 -22.93 0.55 -21.33
C ARG A 103 -22.32 -0.08 -22.58
N LYS A 104 -21.10 0.29 -22.98
CA LYS A 104 -20.45 -0.32 -24.15
C LYS A 104 -20.21 -1.81 -23.89
N ARG A 105 -20.45 -2.62 -24.89
CA ARG A 105 -20.08 -4.05 -24.86
C ARG A 105 -18.57 -4.19 -24.95
N SER A 106 -18.01 -5.08 -24.17
CA SER A 106 -16.62 -5.52 -24.29
C SER A 106 -16.61 -6.98 -24.71
N PRO A 107 -15.72 -7.41 -25.60
CA PRO A 107 -15.72 -8.78 -26.09
C PRO A 107 -15.39 -9.79 -24.97
N ASP A 108 -14.38 -9.51 -24.13
CA ASP A 108 -13.94 -10.46 -23.12
C ASP A 108 -14.11 -9.92 -21.70
N LEU A 109 -13.32 -8.95 -21.30
CA LEU A 109 -13.22 -8.48 -19.94
C LEU A 109 -13.39 -6.97 -19.85
N LYS A 110 -14.14 -6.51 -18.87
CA LYS A 110 -14.30 -5.09 -18.55
C LYS A 110 -13.92 -4.84 -17.09
N VAL A 111 -12.89 -4.04 -16.86
CA VAL A 111 -12.33 -3.80 -15.52
C VAL A 111 -12.38 -2.33 -15.16
N VAL A 112 -12.92 -2.02 -14.00
CA VAL A 112 -12.87 -0.70 -13.37
C VAL A 112 -11.85 -0.74 -12.26
N PHE A 113 -10.79 0.05 -12.38
CA PHE A 113 -9.86 0.33 -11.30
C PHE A 113 -10.30 1.61 -10.59
N THR A 114 -10.47 1.58 -9.29
CA THR A 114 -10.92 2.75 -8.53
C THR A 114 -10.21 2.87 -7.19
N THR A 115 -10.10 4.10 -6.69
CA THR A 115 -9.79 4.28 -5.28
C THR A 115 -11.08 4.19 -4.46
N TYR A 116 -10.97 3.80 -3.18
CA TYR A 116 -12.14 3.80 -2.29
C TYR A 116 -12.80 5.18 -2.19
N GLN A 117 -11.99 6.25 -2.22
CA GLN A 117 -12.47 7.62 -2.18
C GLN A 117 -13.37 7.98 -3.37
N SER A 118 -13.09 7.40 -4.54
CA SER A 118 -13.88 7.59 -5.75
C SER A 118 -15.07 6.63 -5.86
N GLY A 119 -15.31 5.82 -4.83
CA GLY A 119 -16.40 4.85 -4.79
C GLY A 119 -17.79 5.45 -5.02
N LYS A 120 -18.04 6.68 -4.54
CA LYS A 120 -19.32 7.39 -4.78
C LYS A 120 -19.54 7.71 -6.26
N VAL A 121 -18.50 8.14 -6.95
CA VAL A 121 -18.52 8.43 -8.40
C VAL A 121 -18.83 7.15 -9.19
N LEU A 122 -18.16 6.05 -8.85
CA LEU A 122 -18.42 4.75 -9.48
C LEU A 122 -19.86 4.25 -9.21
N ALA A 123 -20.35 4.40 -7.98
CA ALA A 123 -21.71 3.98 -7.61
C ALA A 123 -22.76 4.77 -8.41
N GLU A 124 -22.59 6.08 -8.55
CA GLU A 124 -23.47 6.92 -9.36
C GLU A 124 -23.45 6.53 -10.83
N ALA A 125 -22.27 6.36 -11.42
CA ALA A 125 -22.09 5.92 -12.80
C ALA A 125 -22.73 4.54 -13.04
N SER A 126 -22.57 3.62 -12.08
CA SER A 126 -23.19 2.29 -12.13
C SER A 126 -24.71 2.35 -12.12
N ARG A 127 -25.29 3.22 -11.27
CA ARG A 127 -26.72 3.47 -11.20
C ARG A 127 -27.26 4.05 -12.52
N LEU A 128 -26.59 5.06 -13.08
CA LEU A 128 -26.94 5.65 -14.39
C LEU A 128 -26.85 4.62 -15.52
N ALA A 129 -25.87 3.74 -15.48
CA ALA A 129 -25.70 2.68 -16.46
C ALA A 129 -26.62 1.46 -16.23
N LYS A 130 -27.32 1.38 -15.10
CA LYS A 130 -28.03 0.18 -14.61
C LYS A 130 -27.12 -1.06 -14.63
N LYS A 131 -25.86 -0.88 -14.24
CA LYS A 131 -24.83 -1.91 -14.30
C LYS A 131 -24.78 -2.72 -13.02
N VAL A 132 -24.74 -4.04 -13.17
CA VAL A 132 -24.40 -5.00 -12.11
C VAL A 132 -23.02 -5.57 -12.46
N PHE A 133 -22.08 -5.54 -11.52
CA PHE A 133 -20.78 -6.14 -11.68
C PHE A 133 -20.79 -7.61 -11.26
N ASP A 134 -20.01 -8.44 -11.93
CA ASP A 134 -19.90 -9.86 -11.59
C ASP A 134 -19.02 -10.05 -10.35
N LEU A 135 -17.91 -9.29 -10.26
CA LEU A 135 -16.94 -9.40 -9.17
C LEU A 135 -16.47 -8.03 -8.71
N GLY A 136 -16.36 -7.85 -7.40
CA GLY A 136 -15.68 -6.75 -6.74
C GLY A 136 -14.48 -7.27 -5.96
N ILE A 137 -13.31 -6.72 -6.21
CA ILE A 137 -12.07 -7.00 -5.49
C ILE A 137 -11.73 -5.79 -4.66
N MET A 138 -11.76 -5.96 -3.33
CA MET A 138 -11.50 -4.92 -2.34
C MET A 138 -10.10 -5.15 -1.76
N ASP A 139 -9.09 -4.51 -2.34
CA ASP A 139 -7.70 -4.66 -1.91
C ASP A 139 -7.40 -3.78 -0.70
N GLU A 140 -6.51 -4.25 0.18
CA GLU A 140 -6.23 -3.64 1.48
C GLU A 140 -7.52 -3.36 2.29
N ALA A 141 -8.41 -4.36 2.30
CA ALA A 141 -9.76 -4.24 2.85
C ALA A 141 -9.80 -3.80 4.33
N HIS A 142 -8.70 -3.99 5.08
CA HIS A 142 -8.57 -3.48 6.45
C HIS A 142 -8.71 -1.94 6.55
N LYS A 143 -8.53 -1.21 5.45
CA LYS A 143 -8.75 0.25 5.39
C LYS A 143 -10.24 0.63 5.40
N THR A 144 -11.13 -0.30 5.07
CA THR A 144 -12.58 -0.06 5.05
C THR A 144 -13.23 -0.21 6.44
N VAL A 145 -12.48 -0.72 7.43
CA VAL A 145 -12.92 -0.87 8.83
C VAL A 145 -13.07 0.49 9.52
N GLY A 146 -14.06 0.62 10.37
CA GLY A 146 -14.38 1.81 11.14
C GLY A 146 -15.80 2.30 10.90
N ASP A 147 -16.03 3.61 11.01
CA ASP A 147 -17.31 4.24 10.84
C ASP A 147 -17.98 3.86 9.50
N ARG A 148 -19.29 3.52 9.54
CA ARG A 148 -20.09 3.13 8.37
C ARG A 148 -20.20 4.23 7.33
N ASP A 149 -20.20 5.48 7.76
CA ASP A 149 -20.31 6.65 6.88
C ASP A 149 -18.97 7.01 6.21
N LYS A 150 -17.91 6.29 6.56
CA LYS A 150 -16.60 6.47 5.98
C LYS A 150 -16.63 6.27 4.47
N THR A 151 -16.00 7.16 3.74
CA THR A 151 -15.91 7.12 2.27
C THR A 151 -15.40 5.77 1.76
N PHE A 152 -14.50 5.14 2.51
CA PHE A 152 -13.93 3.82 2.18
C PHE A 152 -14.94 2.67 2.27
N ALA A 153 -15.99 2.80 3.10
CA ALA A 153 -17.02 1.78 3.26
C ALA A 153 -18.09 1.81 2.16
N HIS A 154 -18.13 2.85 1.33
CA HIS A 154 -19.22 3.07 0.37
C HIS A 154 -19.44 1.92 -0.62
N LEU A 155 -18.35 1.29 -1.10
CA LEU A 155 -18.42 0.17 -2.05
C LEU A 155 -18.77 -1.18 -1.41
N LEU A 156 -18.89 -1.25 -0.09
CA LEU A 156 -19.25 -2.47 0.63
C LEU A 156 -20.75 -2.77 0.57
N SER A 157 -21.58 -1.72 0.46
CA SER A 157 -23.05 -1.85 0.49
C SER A 157 -23.62 -2.15 -0.87
N ASP A 158 -24.53 -3.14 -0.94
CA ASP A 158 -25.34 -3.43 -2.14
C ASP A 158 -26.38 -2.36 -2.44
N GLU A 159 -26.70 -1.49 -1.48
CA GLU A 159 -27.56 -0.33 -1.70
C GLU A 159 -26.86 0.71 -2.59
N ASN A 160 -25.56 0.86 -2.43
CA ASN A 160 -24.76 1.84 -3.15
C ASN A 160 -24.36 1.34 -4.55
N ILE A 161 -23.94 0.08 -4.65
CA ILE A 161 -23.45 -0.51 -5.89
C ILE A 161 -23.74 -2.01 -5.95
N LYS A 162 -24.32 -2.47 -7.05
CA LYS A 162 -24.68 -3.88 -7.23
C LYS A 162 -23.48 -4.68 -7.75
N ILE A 163 -22.96 -5.57 -6.89
CA ILE A 163 -21.86 -6.48 -7.21
C ILE A 163 -22.27 -7.89 -6.75
N ARG A 164 -22.20 -8.87 -7.64
CA ARG A 164 -22.67 -10.23 -7.36
C ARG A 164 -21.82 -10.96 -6.33
N LYS A 165 -20.48 -10.87 -6.48
CA LYS A 165 -19.53 -11.44 -5.51
C LYS A 165 -18.48 -10.40 -5.12
N ARG A 166 -18.07 -10.37 -3.84
CA ARG A 166 -16.99 -9.51 -3.33
C ARG A 166 -15.92 -10.35 -2.67
N VAL A 167 -14.68 -10.08 -3.05
CA VAL A 167 -13.46 -10.62 -2.42
C VAL A 167 -12.78 -9.49 -1.67
N PHE A 168 -12.57 -9.68 -0.38
CA PHE A 168 -11.88 -8.75 0.50
C PHE A 168 -10.47 -9.25 0.76
N MET A 169 -9.47 -8.56 0.19
CA MET A 169 -8.08 -8.95 0.30
C MET A 169 -7.35 -8.10 1.33
N THR A 170 -6.58 -8.71 2.19
CA THR A 170 -5.74 -8.02 3.16
C THR A 170 -4.58 -8.89 3.63
N ALA A 171 -3.51 -8.27 4.12
CA ALA A 171 -2.48 -8.97 4.87
C ALA A 171 -2.85 -9.18 6.36
N THR A 172 -3.72 -8.32 6.90
CA THR A 172 -4.10 -8.33 8.31
C THR A 172 -5.58 -8.08 8.48
N GLU A 173 -6.27 -8.96 9.17
CA GLU A 173 -7.65 -8.76 9.55
C GLU A 173 -7.73 -7.72 10.68
N ARG A 174 -8.53 -6.67 10.47
CA ARG A 174 -8.82 -5.69 11.53
C ARG A 174 -10.16 -5.98 12.18
N ARG A 175 -10.13 -6.18 13.48
CA ARG A 175 -11.31 -6.32 14.33
C ARG A 175 -11.43 -5.08 15.21
N TYR A 176 -12.63 -4.54 15.30
CA TYR A 176 -12.90 -3.37 16.12
C TYR A 176 -13.84 -3.76 17.26
N ALA A 177 -13.43 -3.48 18.50
CA ALA A 177 -14.28 -3.65 19.68
C ALA A 177 -15.11 -2.38 19.86
N GLY A 178 -16.42 -2.46 19.58
CA GLY A 178 -17.33 -1.32 19.70
C GLY A 178 -18.76 -1.67 19.32
N ASN A 179 -19.64 -0.67 19.28
CA ASN A 179 -21.03 -0.85 18.84
C ASN A 179 -21.06 -1.24 17.35
N ARG A 180 -21.56 -2.44 17.06
CA ARG A 180 -21.62 -3.01 15.70
C ARG A 180 -22.58 -2.25 14.77
N ASP A 181 -23.49 -1.47 15.30
CA ASP A 181 -24.45 -0.72 14.49
C ASP A 181 -23.83 0.51 13.83
N GLU A 182 -22.78 1.06 14.43
CA GLU A 182 -22.06 2.25 13.95
C GLU A 182 -20.73 1.94 13.28
N ILE A 183 -20.12 0.79 13.64
CA ILE A 183 -18.75 0.44 13.22
C ILE A 183 -18.75 -0.83 12.39
N ILE A 184 -18.10 -0.74 11.24
CA ILE A 184 -17.81 -1.90 10.38
C ILE A 184 -16.51 -2.54 10.86
N SER A 185 -16.55 -3.84 11.13
CA SER A 185 -15.42 -4.66 11.55
C SER A 185 -15.29 -5.89 10.66
N MET A 186 -14.08 -6.35 10.37
CA MET A 186 -13.86 -7.47 9.45
C MET A 186 -14.34 -8.82 9.99
N ASP A 187 -14.65 -8.94 11.25
CA ASP A 187 -15.30 -10.11 11.86
C ASP A 187 -16.82 -10.15 11.66
N ASN A 188 -17.40 -9.15 10.96
CA ASN A 188 -18.82 -9.17 10.59
C ASN A 188 -19.01 -9.94 9.26
N PRO A 189 -19.58 -11.17 9.31
CA PRO A 189 -19.75 -12.00 8.12
C PRO A 189 -20.81 -11.45 7.13
N GLU A 190 -21.74 -10.61 7.58
CA GLU A 190 -22.73 -9.99 6.70
C GLU A 190 -22.08 -8.98 5.76
N VAL A 191 -21.00 -8.32 6.20
CA VAL A 191 -20.27 -7.31 5.42
C VAL A 191 -19.14 -7.91 4.63
N TYR A 192 -18.31 -8.75 5.26
CA TYR A 192 -17.08 -9.27 4.65
C TYR A 192 -17.16 -10.74 4.23
N GLY A 193 -18.17 -11.47 4.69
CA GLY A 193 -18.24 -12.93 4.52
C GLY A 193 -17.21 -13.67 5.39
N ASP A 194 -17.16 -14.98 5.21
CA ASP A 194 -16.20 -15.85 5.88
C ASP A 194 -14.82 -15.78 5.22
N THR A 195 -13.80 -16.21 5.95
CA THR A 195 -12.45 -16.35 5.40
C THR A 195 -12.38 -17.65 4.60
N PHE A 196 -12.25 -17.55 3.29
CA PHE A 196 -12.14 -18.69 2.39
C PHE A 196 -10.68 -19.05 2.06
N GLU A 197 -9.75 -18.12 2.28
CA GLU A 197 -8.32 -18.33 2.10
C GLU A 197 -7.56 -17.63 3.22
N LEU A 198 -6.69 -18.39 3.88
CA LEU A 198 -5.79 -17.90 4.91
C LEU A 198 -4.40 -18.48 4.67
N LEU A 199 -3.47 -17.63 4.24
CA LEU A 199 -2.05 -17.96 4.20
C LEU A 199 -1.36 -17.17 5.31
N THR A 200 -0.77 -17.84 6.27
CA THR A 200 0.00 -17.19 7.32
C THR A 200 1.40 -16.85 6.82
N PHE A 201 2.08 -15.90 7.49
CA PHE A 201 3.46 -15.56 7.17
C PHE A 201 4.38 -16.78 7.35
N LYS A 202 4.15 -17.58 8.41
CA LYS A 202 4.89 -18.81 8.68
C LYS A 202 4.73 -19.81 7.54
N GLU A 203 3.51 -20.12 7.14
CA GLU A 203 3.25 -21.04 6.03
C GLU A 203 3.89 -20.57 4.73
N ALA A 204 3.90 -19.26 4.45
CA ALA A 204 4.54 -18.69 3.27
C ALA A 204 6.08 -18.83 3.28
N LEU A 205 6.71 -18.88 4.46
CA LEU A 205 8.14 -19.15 4.63
C LEU A 205 8.47 -20.66 4.54
N GLU A 206 7.59 -21.53 5.03
CA GLU A 206 7.81 -22.98 5.16
C GLU A 206 7.45 -23.76 3.88
N GLN A 207 6.89 -23.11 2.86
CA GLN A 207 6.65 -23.77 1.56
C GLN A 207 7.95 -24.13 0.85
N ASP A 208 7.90 -25.14 0.00
CA ASP A 208 9.01 -25.55 -0.86
C ASP A 208 8.64 -25.42 -2.35
N PRO A 209 9.19 -24.46 -3.10
CA PRO A 209 10.07 -23.37 -2.62
C PRO A 209 9.35 -22.32 -1.77
N PRO A 210 10.04 -21.62 -0.86
CA PRO A 210 9.45 -20.57 -0.04
C PRO A 210 8.86 -19.43 -0.91
N ILE A 211 7.65 -18.98 -0.55
CA ILE A 211 7.00 -17.83 -1.22
C ILE A 211 7.61 -16.51 -0.75
N LEU A 212 7.97 -16.43 0.53
CA LEU A 212 8.58 -15.26 1.14
C LEU A 212 10.00 -15.56 1.60
N SER A 213 10.83 -14.53 1.62
CA SER A 213 12.16 -14.60 2.22
C SER A 213 12.05 -14.59 3.74
N ASP A 214 12.95 -15.34 4.39
CA ASP A 214 13.10 -15.29 5.84
C ASP A 214 13.54 -13.90 6.31
N TYR A 215 13.29 -13.59 7.58
CA TYR A 215 13.62 -12.32 8.20
C TYR A 215 14.27 -12.50 9.57
N LYS A 216 15.00 -11.49 10.00
CA LYS A 216 15.56 -11.42 11.34
C LYS A 216 15.10 -10.15 12.03
N ILE A 217 14.71 -10.25 13.29
CA ILE A 217 14.42 -9.10 14.14
C ILE A 217 15.68 -8.81 14.96
N LEU A 218 16.23 -7.61 14.79
CA LEU A 218 17.37 -7.13 15.56
C LEU A 218 16.85 -6.14 16.60
N THR A 219 17.03 -6.45 17.88
CA THR A 219 16.77 -5.52 18.98
C THR A 219 18.09 -4.91 19.43
N MET A 220 18.23 -3.61 19.24
CA MET A 220 19.40 -2.84 19.64
C MET A 220 19.09 -2.11 20.95
N LEU A 221 19.92 -2.32 21.96
CA LEU A 221 19.89 -1.54 23.20
C LEU A 221 21.02 -0.52 23.12
N ILE A 222 20.67 0.76 23.10
CA ILE A 222 21.62 1.87 23.06
C ILE A 222 21.54 2.61 24.38
N ASP A 223 22.66 2.65 25.11
CA ASP A 223 22.75 3.38 26.37
C ASP A 223 22.84 4.89 26.07
N LYS A 224 22.24 5.67 26.96
CA LYS A 224 22.30 7.13 26.89
C LYS A 224 23.74 7.65 26.95
N GLU A 225 24.62 6.99 27.72
CA GLU A 225 26.04 7.32 27.83
C GLU A 225 26.77 7.03 26.51
N GLU A 226 26.45 5.96 25.81
CA GLU A 226 27.00 5.65 24.49
C GLU A 226 26.61 6.73 23.47
N VAL A 227 25.36 7.19 23.48
CA VAL A 227 24.90 8.28 22.58
C VAL A 227 25.69 9.57 22.88
N VAL A 228 25.84 9.93 24.15
CA VAL A 228 26.58 11.14 24.55
C VAL A 228 28.05 11.04 24.17
N LYS A 229 28.69 9.90 24.42
CA LYS A 229 30.08 9.63 24.04
C LYS A 229 30.24 9.70 22.53
N TYR A 230 29.32 9.12 21.77
CA TYR A 230 29.34 9.13 20.32
C TYR A 230 29.22 10.55 19.73
N ILE A 231 28.36 11.39 20.34
CA ILE A 231 28.20 12.80 19.97
C ILE A 231 29.48 13.59 20.27
N GLN A 232 30.08 13.36 21.41
CA GLN A 232 31.27 14.09 21.85
C GLN A 232 32.53 13.69 21.06
N GLU A 233 32.75 12.40 20.84
CA GLU A 233 33.93 11.89 20.14
C GLU A 233 33.96 12.24 18.67
N ARG A 234 32.78 12.44 18.06
CA ARG A 234 32.62 12.61 16.61
C ARG A 234 32.13 13.99 16.19
N ALA A 235 32.18 14.97 17.10
CA ALA A 235 31.84 16.37 16.86
C ALA A 235 30.50 16.57 16.10
N ILE A 236 29.51 15.72 16.35
CA ILE A 236 28.19 15.87 15.74
C ILE A 236 27.58 17.16 16.27
N VAL A 237 27.45 18.16 15.40
CA VAL A 237 26.92 19.48 15.74
C VAL A 237 25.45 19.33 16.11
N LYS A 238 25.05 19.84 17.27
CA LYS A 238 23.62 19.93 17.64
C LYS A 238 22.87 20.71 16.58
N PRO A 239 21.82 20.15 15.99
CA PRO A 239 20.96 20.93 15.09
C PRO A 239 20.39 22.12 15.84
N ASP A 240 20.05 23.18 15.08
CA ASP A 240 19.60 24.50 15.57
C ASP A 240 18.77 24.45 16.86
N ARG A 241 19.26 25.14 17.86
CA ARG A 241 18.59 25.31 19.16
C ARG A 241 17.17 25.84 18.93
N GLY A 242 16.17 25.07 19.32
CA GLY A 242 14.81 25.59 19.51
C GLY A 242 13.65 24.86 18.83
N LYS A 243 13.86 23.79 18.04
CA LYS A 243 12.76 23.10 17.34
C LYS A 243 12.36 21.74 17.90
N TRP A 244 13.16 21.13 18.76
CA TRP A 244 12.93 19.79 19.29
C TRP A 244 13.29 19.74 20.77
N ASP A 245 12.49 19.01 21.52
CA ASP A 245 12.81 18.66 22.90
C ASP A 245 14.04 17.73 22.92
N ASP A 246 14.86 17.86 23.97
CA ASP A 246 16.12 17.10 24.11
C ASP A 246 15.91 15.58 24.07
N GLY A 247 14.75 15.08 24.49
CA GLY A 247 14.38 13.67 24.41
C GLY A 247 14.23 13.17 22.98
N VAL A 248 13.55 13.94 22.12
CA VAL A 248 13.34 13.59 20.69
C VAL A 248 14.67 13.59 19.93
N GLN A 249 15.60 14.48 20.29
CA GLN A 249 16.94 14.49 19.70
C GLN A 249 17.75 13.27 20.13
N ALA A 250 17.67 12.88 21.39
CA ALA A 250 18.37 11.71 21.91
C ALA A 250 17.86 10.41 21.25
N GLU A 251 16.54 10.24 21.08
CA GLU A 251 15.94 9.10 20.37
C GLU A 251 16.42 9.01 18.91
N MET A 252 16.45 10.14 18.22
CA MET A 252 16.90 10.19 16.83
C MET A 252 18.36 9.80 16.69
N LEU A 253 19.22 10.30 17.56
CA LEU A 253 20.65 9.99 17.57
C LEU A 253 20.90 8.53 17.95
N ALA A 254 20.17 8.00 18.94
CA ALA A 254 20.22 6.58 19.27
C ALA A 254 19.81 5.70 18.07
N GLY A 255 18.79 6.11 17.31
CA GLY A 255 18.38 5.43 16.09
C GLY A 255 19.46 5.42 15.00
N ILE A 256 20.20 6.53 14.84
CA ILE A 256 21.33 6.63 13.91
C ILE A 256 22.48 5.71 14.35
N VAL A 257 22.84 5.75 15.62
CA VAL A 257 23.90 4.88 16.18
C VAL A 257 23.53 3.40 16.00
N ALA A 258 22.29 3.02 16.35
CA ALA A 258 21.80 1.66 16.20
C ALA A 258 21.83 1.19 14.74
N LEU A 259 21.38 2.05 13.81
CA LEU A 259 21.38 1.73 12.38
C LEU A 259 22.81 1.46 11.88
N ASN A 260 23.75 2.33 12.18
CA ASN A 260 25.14 2.19 11.72
C ASN A 260 25.81 0.98 12.35
N GLN A 261 25.62 0.72 13.64
CA GLN A 261 26.10 -0.51 14.29
C GLN A 261 25.49 -1.77 13.66
N ALA A 262 24.21 -1.74 13.31
CA ALA A 262 23.57 -2.87 12.60
C ALA A 262 24.17 -3.08 11.21
N MET A 263 24.41 -2.00 10.46
CA MET A 263 25.03 -2.08 9.12
C MET A 263 26.49 -2.51 9.16
N GLU A 264 27.22 -2.20 10.21
CA GLU A 264 28.61 -2.70 10.43
C GLU A 264 28.63 -4.19 10.81
N LYS A 265 27.69 -4.61 11.65
CA LYS A 265 27.67 -5.96 12.21
C LYS A 265 27.04 -7.00 11.28
N TYR A 266 26.14 -6.57 10.44
CA TYR A 266 25.37 -7.46 9.54
C TYR A 266 25.52 -7.02 8.09
N PRO A 267 25.37 -7.94 7.12
CA PRO A 267 25.50 -7.61 5.69
C PRO A 267 24.27 -6.85 5.15
N ILE A 268 23.98 -5.71 5.78
CA ILE A 268 22.86 -4.84 5.37
C ILE A 268 23.42 -3.82 4.38
N LYS A 269 22.95 -3.88 3.14
CA LYS A 269 23.34 -2.91 2.10
C LYS A 269 22.38 -1.73 2.03
N HIS A 270 21.09 -1.98 2.23
CA HIS A 270 20.04 -0.95 2.13
C HIS A 270 19.20 -0.94 3.39
N ALA A 271 18.90 0.25 3.89
CA ALA A 271 18.04 0.45 5.05
C ALA A 271 16.99 1.50 4.77
N VAL A 272 15.77 1.33 5.29
CA VAL A 272 14.67 2.28 5.16
C VAL A 272 14.14 2.62 6.53
N SER A 273 14.11 3.92 6.87
CA SER A 273 13.53 4.43 8.10
C SER A 273 12.20 5.14 7.84
N PHE A 274 11.23 4.91 8.73
CA PHE A 274 9.92 5.54 8.67
C PHE A 274 9.74 6.53 9.81
N HIS A 275 9.21 7.72 9.51
CA HIS A 275 9.06 8.80 10.47
C HIS A 275 7.62 9.34 10.50
N THR A 276 7.20 9.81 11.65
CA THR A 276 5.84 10.34 11.88
C THR A 276 5.60 11.71 11.24
N SER A 277 6.65 12.40 10.78
CA SER A 277 6.54 13.68 10.06
C SER A 277 7.67 13.87 9.07
N ILE A 278 7.41 14.69 8.04
CA ILE A 278 8.40 15.08 7.02
C ILE A 278 9.62 15.76 7.68
N ALA A 279 9.38 16.61 8.67
CA ALA A 279 10.44 17.30 9.38
C ALA A 279 11.37 16.33 10.15
N LYS A 280 10.80 15.32 10.83
CA LYS A 280 11.58 14.26 11.49
C LYS A 280 12.40 13.45 10.49
N ALA A 281 11.83 13.09 9.36
CA ALA A 281 12.52 12.35 8.30
C ALA A 281 13.69 13.15 7.72
N GLN A 282 13.51 14.44 7.47
CA GLN A 282 14.58 15.33 7.00
C GLN A 282 15.68 15.49 8.04
N ALA A 283 15.32 15.68 9.31
CA ALA A 283 16.29 15.79 10.40
C ALA A 283 17.09 14.51 10.54
N PHE A 284 16.45 13.34 10.49
CA PHE A 284 17.13 12.04 10.53
C PHE A 284 18.13 11.90 9.38
N ARG A 285 17.71 12.16 8.14
CA ARG A 285 18.58 12.13 6.96
C ARG A 285 19.81 13.05 7.13
N ASN A 286 19.59 14.30 7.54
CA ASN A 286 20.68 15.28 7.67
C ASN A 286 21.67 14.87 8.77
N ASN A 287 21.18 14.36 9.89
CA ASN A 287 22.05 13.86 10.95
C ASN A 287 22.78 12.57 10.54
N GLN A 288 22.13 11.67 9.79
CA GLN A 288 22.78 10.49 9.23
C GLN A 288 23.91 10.89 8.26
N GLN A 289 23.66 11.86 7.40
CA GLN A 289 24.69 12.39 6.48
C GLN A 289 25.88 12.98 7.24
N THR A 290 25.61 13.82 8.24
CA THR A 290 26.67 14.39 9.12
C THR A 290 27.45 13.29 9.83
N TYR A 291 26.76 12.26 10.29
CA TYR A 291 27.38 11.09 10.92
C TYR A 291 28.33 10.39 9.94
N THR A 292 27.84 10.06 8.74
CA THR A 292 28.64 9.40 7.69
C THR A 292 29.89 10.20 7.32
N GLU A 293 29.75 11.51 7.11
CA GLU A 293 30.87 12.40 6.80
C GLU A 293 31.91 12.49 7.93
N ALA A 294 31.47 12.39 9.19
CA ALA A 294 32.34 12.48 10.36
C ALA A 294 33.08 11.15 10.67
N VAL A 295 32.49 10.03 10.33
CA VAL A 295 32.90 8.68 10.78
C VAL A 295 33.54 7.86 9.68
N GLU A 296 32.96 7.89 8.49
CA GLU A 296 33.36 7.01 7.40
C GLU A 296 34.35 7.73 6.48
N LYS A 297 35.61 7.28 6.51
CA LYS A 297 36.65 7.76 5.58
C LYS A 297 36.79 6.73 4.45
N GLY A 298 36.43 7.10 3.22
CA GLY A 298 36.68 6.29 2.06
C GLY A 298 35.42 5.91 1.24
N ASN A 299 35.51 4.85 0.42
CA ASN A 299 34.46 4.40 -0.50
C ASN A 299 33.29 3.67 0.19
N ASP A 300 33.30 3.47 1.49
CA ASP A 300 32.27 2.74 2.25
C ASP A 300 31.19 3.67 2.86
N GLN A 301 31.10 4.91 2.36
CA GLN A 301 30.12 5.88 2.87
C GLN A 301 28.68 5.45 2.57
N VAL A 302 27.82 5.53 3.58
CA VAL A 302 26.37 5.30 3.43
C VAL A 302 25.73 6.48 2.69
N GLU A 303 25.20 6.24 1.50
CA GLU A 303 24.44 7.24 0.75
C GLU A 303 23.07 7.46 1.40
N THR A 304 22.66 8.71 1.55
CA THR A 304 21.39 9.05 2.19
C THR A 304 20.37 9.58 1.18
N PHE A 305 19.22 8.95 1.13
CA PHE A 305 18.12 9.32 0.27
C PHE A 305 16.92 9.82 1.07
N PHE A 306 16.08 10.66 0.47
CA PHE A 306 14.89 11.17 1.13
C PHE A 306 13.74 11.27 0.15
N VAL A 307 12.60 10.73 0.55
CA VAL A 307 11.32 10.87 -0.17
C VAL A 307 10.19 11.20 0.81
N SER A 308 9.23 11.98 0.36
CA SER A 308 8.06 12.31 1.15
C SER A 308 6.81 12.36 0.28
N GLY A 309 5.64 12.54 0.91
CA GLY A 309 4.39 12.77 0.19
C GLY A 309 4.42 14.00 -0.74
N LYS A 310 5.30 14.97 -0.49
CA LYS A 310 5.46 16.17 -1.31
C LYS A 310 6.46 16.00 -2.47
N THR A 311 7.19 14.87 -2.52
CA THR A 311 8.16 14.62 -3.61
C THR A 311 7.40 14.20 -4.87
N PRO A 312 7.55 14.91 -6.02
CA PRO A 312 6.92 14.54 -7.28
C PRO A 312 7.25 13.09 -7.68
N THR A 313 6.30 12.39 -8.28
CA THR A 313 6.43 10.95 -8.58
C THR A 313 7.60 10.61 -9.48
N SER A 314 7.86 11.44 -10.49
CA SER A 314 9.02 11.25 -11.38
C SER A 314 10.35 11.33 -10.63
N ILE A 315 10.47 12.30 -9.71
CA ILE A 315 11.65 12.48 -8.86
C ILE A 315 11.76 11.32 -7.87
N ARG A 316 10.63 10.93 -7.24
CA ARG A 316 10.60 9.79 -6.32
C ARG A 316 11.03 8.50 -6.99
N SER A 317 10.50 8.21 -8.19
CA SER A 317 10.87 7.01 -8.95
C SER A 317 12.35 6.99 -9.29
N ARG A 318 12.96 8.14 -9.56
CA ARG A 318 14.40 8.27 -9.78
C ARG A 318 15.16 7.99 -8.49
N ILE A 319 14.79 8.64 -7.38
CA ILE A 319 15.44 8.44 -6.06
C ILE A 319 15.39 6.98 -5.63
N ILE A 320 14.22 6.30 -5.80
CA ILE A 320 14.08 4.89 -5.47
C ILE A 320 14.99 4.01 -6.34
N LYS A 321 15.17 4.33 -7.62
CA LYS A 321 16.10 3.61 -8.49
C LYS A 321 17.55 3.85 -8.08
N GLU A 322 17.92 5.09 -7.77
CA GLU A 322 19.25 5.44 -7.27
C GLU A 322 19.53 4.70 -5.97
N PHE A 323 18.61 4.72 -5.00
CA PHE A 323 18.69 3.94 -3.77
C PHE A 323 18.89 2.44 -4.06
N ALA A 324 18.08 1.85 -4.94
CA ALA A 324 18.18 0.42 -5.25
C ALA A 324 19.48 0.02 -5.98
N SER A 325 20.14 0.97 -6.66
CA SER A 325 21.41 0.76 -7.37
C SER A 325 22.64 1.17 -6.57
N SER A 326 22.46 1.80 -5.40
CA SER A 326 23.57 2.15 -4.51
C SER A 326 24.19 0.89 -3.90
N ASP A 327 25.47 0.91 -3.69
CA ASP A 327 26.21 -0.19 -3.05
C ASP A 327 25.92 -0.25 -1.54
N ARG A 328 25.62 0.90 -0.93
CA ARG A 328 25.31 1.04 0.49
C ARG A 328 24.45 2.28 0.77
N ALA A 329 23.17 2.07 1.12
CA ALA A 329 22.20 3.15 1.32
C ALA A 329 21.20 2.88 2.45
#